data_35e52bce10a3d574b9ba622c81d5be0a
#
_entry.id   35e52bce10a3d574b9ba622c81d5be0a
#
_cell.length_a   1.000
_cell.length_b   1.000
_cell.length_c   1.000
_cell.angle_alpha   90.00
_cell.angle_beta   90.00
_cell.angle_gamma   90.00
#
_symmetry.space_group_name_H-M   'P 1'
#
loop_
_entity.id
_entity.type
_entity.pdbx_description
1 polymer ?
#
loop_
_entity_poly.entity_id
_entity_poly.type
_entity_poly.pdbx_seq_one_letter_code
_entity_poly.pdbx_strand_id
1 'polypeptide(L)'
;MTALVKDVAILDPMPGYQRLAICRDGILTDVFIADASDLSPSPGAIYLARVAERFPSHGRVWLNLGEDGKASMRLKNAADWPSGKLILITIQAEARENKPPQAREGMIRENPYAIIQCLCPEPQGVYFSRRLKQALEDQTSPDIDSITRHLETLSASVKARITLRLSAHLAAPDQVLSSIKADVDALDEVMLKAKDKTTPGALAQSPDLQRLCSLTLPHQLPNQEIIKDDDGIAWAEASIDQQIEAALSPSLPLSSGGLLMINTPPGAAVIDGDSADSRLSPSELAFEMITPLAIQLRLRRISGPVVIDFPRLHRPDADSVHRYMAEAVAADPFPPHLYGWTKGGLYTLDRPYRWRRLDQLLGNKTKTEAITALRLAWQQSQGKGGDGKPCDIAMGKSAMTWLETEGRPVRDAMTAALPLPPHWIIL
;
A
#
# COMPACT_ATOMS: atom_id res chain seq x y z
N MET A 1 32.70 -7.01 -10.75
CA MET A 1 32.42 -6.75 -9.32
C MET A 1 30.93 -6.52 -9.23
N THR A 2 30.16 -7.53 -8.85
CA THR A 2 28.71 -7.46 -8.69
C THR A 2 28.46 -6.62 -7.44
N ALA A 3 27.98 -5.39 -7.62
CA ALA A 3 27.48 -4.59 -6.50
C ALA A 3 26.39 -5.43 -5.81
N LEU A 4 26.53 -5.65 -4.53
CA LEU A 4 25.44 -6.14 -3.68
C LEU A 4 24.26 -5.20 -3.92
N VAL A 5 23.26 -5.66 -4.67
CA VAL A 5 22.05 -4.88 -4.94
C VAL A 5 21.30 -4.83 -3.61
N LYS A 6 21.42 -3.71 -2.92
CA LYS A 6 20.72 -3.44 -1.67
C LYS A 6 19.25 -3.16 -1.98
N ASP A 7 18.38 -3.44 -1.03
CA ASP A 7 17.04 -2.90 -1.04
C ASP A 7 17.10 -1.38 -1.18
N VAL A 8 16.36 -0.82 -2.11
CA VAL A 8 16.39 0.62 -2.41
C VAL A 8 14.99 1.17 -2.51
N ALA A 9 14.78 2.37 -1.99
CA ALA A 9 13.59 3.17 -2.20
C ALA A 9 13.94 4.39 -3.04
N ILE A 10 13.25 4.58 -4.17
CA ILE A 10 13.48 5.68 -5.12
C ILE A 10 12.21 6.53 -5.19
N LEU A 11 12.35 7.81 -4.87
CA LEU A 11 11.27 8.79 -4.94
C LEU A 11 11.44 9.67 -6.18
N ASP A 12 10.50 9.58 -7.11
CA ASP A 12 10.27 10.55 -8.18
C ASP A 12 9.40 11.69 -7.60
N PRO A 13 9.98 12.87 -7.36
CA PRO A 13 9.34 13.92 -6.56
C PRO A 13 8.56 14.94 -7.39
N MET A 14 8.12 14.58 -8.61
CA MET A 14 7.40 15.52 -9.48
C MET A 14 6.23 16.17 -8.74
N PRO A 15 6.14 17.51 -8.67
CA PRO A 15 5.08 18.22 -7.98
C PRO A 15 3.67 17.83 -8.47
N GLY A 16 2.77 17.56 -7.54
CA GLY A 16 1.41 17.15 -7.82
C GLY A 16 1.26 15.67 -8.20
N TYR A 17 2.34 14.95 -8.55
CA TYR A 17 2.27 13.53 -8.86
C TYR A 17 3.60 12.81 -8.53
N GLN A 18 3.78 12.53 -7.26
CA GLN A 18 4.97 11.84 -6.78
C GLN A 18 4.80 10.32 -6.88
N ARG A 19 5.91 9.62 -7.17
CA ARG A 19 5.96 8.15 -7.18
C ARG A 19 7.08 7.67 -6.27
N LEU A 20 6.82 6.63 -5.51
CA LEU A 20 7.82 5.92 -4.72
C LEU A 20 7.90 4.47 -5.19
N ALA A 21 9.04 4.06 -5.67
CA ALA A 21 9.35 2.67 -6.03
C ALA A 21 10.19 2.03 -4.92
N ILE A 22 9.89 0.78 -4.59
CA ILE A 22 10.68 -0.03 -3.65
C ILE A 22 11.15 -1.27 -4.40
N CYS A 23 12.47 -1.41 -4.50
CA CYS A 23 13.13 -2.56 -5.10
C CYS A 23 13.87 -3.37 -4.03
N ARG A 24 13.78 -4.70 -4.14
CA ARG A 24 14.55 -5.65 -3.33
C ARG A 24 15.39 -6.49 -4.28
N ASP A 25 16.68 -6.50 -4.06
CA ASP A 25 17.64 -7.17 -4.96
C ASP A 25 17.41 -6.84 -6.44
N GLY A 26 17.12 -5.54 -6.73
CA GLY A 26 16.85 -5.04 -8.08
C GLY A 26 15.45 -5.35 -8.62
N ILE A 27 14.61 -6.07 -7.90
CA ILE A 27 13.24 -6.41 -8.31
C ILE A 27 12.25 -5.45 -7.65
N LEU A 28 11.41 -4.82 -8.46
CA LEU A 28 10.35 -3.93 -8.01
C LEU A 28 9.28 -4.72 -7.24
N THR A 29 9.07 -4.39 -5.97
CA THR A 29 8.08 -5.04 -5.12
C THR A 29 6.88 -4.16 -4.80
N ASP A 30 7.06 -2.84 -4.79
CA ASP A 30 6.00 -1.89 -4.50
C ASP A 30 6.15 -0.59 -5.29
N VAL A 31 5.03 -0.02 -5.68
CA VAL A 31 4.93 1.35 -6.21
C VAL A 31 3.82 2.06 -5.46
N PHE A 32 4.13 3.22 -4.89
CA PHE A 32 3.15 4.12 -4.30
C PHE A 32 3.08 5.41 -5.10
N ILE A 33 1.89 5.97 -5.20
CA ILE A 33 1.62 7.18 -5.97
C ILE A 33 0.87 8.15 -5.07
N ALA A 34 1.39 9.36 -4.94
CA ALA A 34 0.69 10.51 -4.35
C ALA A 34 0.26 11.43 -5.49
N ASP A 35 -1.03 11.46 -5.75
CA ASP A 35 -1.66 12.14 -6.88
C ASP A 35 -2.58 13.24 -6.37
N ALA A 36 -2.24 14.49 -6.64
CA ALA A 36 -3.02 15.64 -6.22
C ALA A 36 -4.41 15.73 -6.87
N SER A 37 -4.62 15.03 -8.00
CA SER A 37 -5.94 14.94 -8.64
C SER A 37 -6.86 13.89 -8.00
N ASP A 38 -6.33 13.02 -7.14
CA ASP A 38 -7.09 11.99 -6.45
C ASP A 38 -7.43 12.41 -5.03
N LEU A 39 -8.61 12.93 -4.85
CA LEU A 39 -9.13 13.37 -3.56
C LEU A 39 -9.87 12.27 -2.78
N SER A 40 -9.79 11.02 -3.26
CA SER A 40 -10.48 9.90 -2.63
C SER A 40 -9.91 9.59 -1.24
N PRO A 41 -10.76 9.30 -0.23
CA PRO A 41 -10.29 8.87 1.07
C PRO A 41 -9.42 7.62 0.99
N SER A 42 -8.17 7.74 1.45
CA SER A 42 -7.17 6.66 1.37
C SER A 42 -6.88 6.02 2.74
N PRO A 43 -6.37 4.77 2.78
CA PRO A 43 -6.10 4.05 4.02
C PRO A 43 -5.21 4.82 4.99
N GLY A 44 -5.60 4.83 6.26
CA GLY A 44 -4.93 5.55 7.33
C GLY A 44 -5.45 6.98 7.56
N ALA A 45 -6.24 7.55 6.65
CA ALA A 45 -6.92 8.82 6.89
C ALA A 45 -7.97 8.68 8.02
N ILE A 46 -8.01 9.67 8.92
CA ILE A 46 -8.92 9.68 10.08
C ILE A 46 -9.97 10.77 9.88
N TYR A 47 -11.23 10.41 10.10
CA TYR A 47 -12.38 11.28 9.92
C TYR A 47 -13.24 11.37 11.17
N LEU A 48 -13.83 12.52 11.39
CA LEU A 48 -15.09 12.62 12.12
C LEU A 48 -16.21 12.38 11.10
N ALA A 49 -16.89 11.25 11.20
CA ALA A 49 -17.91 10.83 10.25
C ALA A 49 -19.30 10.88 10.89
N ARG A 50 -20.35 11.18 10.11
CA ARG A 50 -21.73 11.10 10.58
C ARG A 50 -22.39 9.82 10.08
N VAL A 51 -22.99 9.08 10.97
CA VAL A 51 -23.82 7.91 10.63
C VAL A 51 -25.00 8.37 9.78
N ALA A 52 -25.02 7.94 8.52
CA ALA A 52 -26.05 8.32 7.55
C ALA A 52 -27.18 7.29 7.53
N GLU A 53 -26.89 6.08 7.06
CA GLU A 53 -27.87 5.03 6.86
C GLU A 53 -27.36 3.69 7.39
N ARG A 54 -28.26 2.88 7.90
CA ARG A 54 -27.95 1.57 8.52
C ARG A 54 -28.59 0.46 7.72
N PHE A 55 -27.85 -0.59 7.49
CA PHE A 55 -28.31 -1.82 6.83
C PHE A 55 -28.08 -3.01 7.76
N PRO A 56 -28.95 -3.21 8.77
CA PRO A 56 -28.77 -4.27 9.76
C PRO A 56 -28.73 -5.66 9.14
N SER A 57 -29.52 -5.92 8.10
CA SER A 57 -29.55 -7.19 7.38
C SER A 57 -28.22 -7.52 6.67
N HIS A 58 -27.40 -6.52 6.38
CA HIS A 58 -26.08 -6.68 5.77
C HIS A 58 -24.94 -6.46 6.76
N GLY A 59 -25.25 -6.17 8.04
CA GLY A 59 -24.24 -5.84 9.05
C GLY A 59 -23.37 -4.63 8.66
N ARG A 60 -23.96 -3.61 8.01
CA ARG A 60 -23.25 -2.44 7.49
C ARG A 60 -23.93 -1.12 7.87
N VAL A 61 -23.08 -0.07 7.89
CA VAL A 61 -23.51 1.32 8.04
C VAL A 61 -22.81 2.17 6.98
N TRP A 62 -23.54 3.15 6.46
CA TRP A 62 -23.00 4.20 5.61
C TRP A 62 -22.70 5.42 6.45
N LEU A 63 -21.55 6.02 6.16
CA LEU A 63 -20.97 7.16 6.86
C LEU A 63 -20.83 8.30 5.89
N ASN A 64 -21.24 9.49 6.32
CA ASN A 64 -20.98 10.74 5.61
C ASN A 64 -19.65 11.32 6.10
N LEU A 65 -18.72 11.60 5.20
CA LEU A 65 -17.38 12.13 5.46
C LEU A 65 -17.29 13.64 5.24
N GLY A 66 -18.42 14.34 4.97
CA GLY A 66 -18.44 15.74 4.56
C GLY A 66 -18.21 15.88 3.05
N GLU A 67 -17.31 16.76 2.67
CA GLU A 67 -16.96 17.04 1.26
C GLU A 67 -16.33 15.82 0.57
N ASP A 68 -15.65 14.94 1.33
CA ASP A 68 -15.01 13.73 0.81
C ASP A 68 -16.00 12.58 0.57
N GLY A 69 -17.31 12.85 0.63
CA GLY A 69 -18.35 11.93 0.22
C GLY A 69 -18.74 10.89 1.28
N LYS A 70 -18.70 9.63 0.96
CA LYS A 70 -19.25 8.54 1.79
C LYS A 70 -18.23 7.43 2.01
N ALA A 71 -18.34 6.75 3.17
CA ALA A 71 -17.65 5.49 3.45
C ALA A 71 -18.63 4.42 3.95
N SER A 72 -18.22 3.16 3.97
CA SER A 72 -18.96 2.07 4.58
C SER A 72 -18.18 1.42 5.71
N MET A 73 -18.86 1.00 6.75
CA MET A 73 -18.27 0.28 7.88
C MET A 73 -19.08 -0.96 8.22
N ARG A 74 -18.40 -2.05 8.63
CA ARG A 74 -19.07 -3.23 9.20
C ARG A 74 -19.51 -2.93 10.63
N LEU A 75 -20.72 -3.32 10.97
CA LEU A 75 -21.25 -3.26 12.33
C LEU A 75 -21.05 -4.61 13.00
N LYS A 76 -20.49 -4.63 14.21
CA LYS A 76 -20.53 -5.81 15.08
C LYS A 76 -21.93 -5.94 15.72
N ASN A 77 -22.55 -4.81 16.13
CA ASN A 77 -23.92 -4.73 16.62
C ASN A 77 -24.66 -3.55 15.97
N ALA A 78 -25.75 -3.83 15.27
CA ALA A 78 -26.51 -2.80 14.56
C ALA A 78 -27.20 -1.77 15.49
N ALA A 79 -27.30 -2.06 16.80
CA ALA A 79 -27.92 -1.17 17.77
C ALA A 79 -27.06 0.04 18.18
N ASP A 80 -25.74 -0.05 18.05
CA ASP A 80 -24.82 0.88 18.70
C ASP A 80 -24.68 2.25 18.02
N TRP A 81 -25.18 2.41 16.78
CA TRP A 81 -24.93 3.60 15.97
C TRP A 81 -26.23 4.25 15.47
N PRO A 82 -26.89 5.11 16.26
CA PRO A 82 -28.07 5.82 15.78
C PRO A 82 -27.71 6.75 14.61
N SER A 83 -28.62 6.88 13.65
CA SER A 83 -28.49 7.82 12.55
C SER A 83 -28.28 9.24 13.08
N GLY A 84 -27.39 10.00 12.42
CA GLY A 84 -27.01 11.33 12.84
C GLY A 84 -25.84 11.40 13.84
N LYS A 85 -25.47 10.30 14.51
CA LYS A 85 -24.33 10.28 15.46
C LYS A 85 -23.02 10.56 14.75
N LEU A 86 -22.18 11.39 15.37
CA LEU A 86 -20.79 11.61 14.96
C LEU A 86 -19.90 10.56 15.62
N ILE A 87 -19.01 9.97 14.84
CA ILE A 87 -18.06 8.95 15.27
C ILE A 87 -16.70 9.17 14.64
N LEU A 88 -15.65 8.80 15.38
CA LEU A 88 -14.29 8.76 14.83
C LEU A 88 -14.08 7.44 14.09
N ILE A 89 -13.53 7.54 12.90
CA ILE A 89 -13.23 6.40 12.05
C ILE A 89 -11.87 6.55 11.38
N THR A 90 -11.29 5.42 11.00
CA THR A 90 -10.11 5.36 10.13
C THR A 90 -10.46 4.62 8.85
N ILE A 91 -10.09 5.18 7.71
CA ILE A 91 -10.21 4.50 6.41
C ILE A 91 -9.26 3.30 6.39
N GLN A 92 -9.79 2.13 6.04
CA GLN A 92 -9.03 0.87 5.95
C GLN A 92 -8.71 0.48 4.52
N ALA A 93 -9.61 0.82 3.59
CA ALA A 93 -9.47 0.48 2.19
C ALA A 93 -10.09 1.55 1.30
N GLU A 94 -9.47 1.79 0.14
CA GLU A 94 -9.97 2.70 -0.90
C GLU A 94 -11.32 2.24 -1.47
N ALA A 95 -11.98 3.16 -2.15
CA ALA A 95 -13.13 2.81 -2.99
C ALA A 95 -12.72 1.85 -4.11
N ARG A 96 -13.62 0.95 -4.49
CA ARG A 96 -13.43 0.08 -5.66
C ARG A 96 -14.75 -0.12 -6.41
N GLU A 97 -14.71 0.04 -7.72
CA GLU A 97 -15.91 -0.11 -8.57
C GLU A 97 -17.11 0.66 -7.97
N ASN A 98 -18.15 -0.07 -7.60
CA ASN A 98 -19.38 0.49 -7.01
C ASN A 98 -19.39 0.44 -5.47
N LYS A 99 -18.24 0.20 -4.82
CA LYS A 99 -18.14 0.12 -3.36
C LYS A 99 -17.40 1.34 -2.82
N PRO A 100 -17.98 2.07 -1.85
CA PRO A 100 -17.28 3.18 -1.21
C PRO A 100 -16.10 2.71 -0.39
N PRO A 101 -15.19 3.64 0.03
CA PRO A 101 -14.12 3.34 0.95
C PRO A 101 -14.62 2.58 2.17
N GLN A 102 -13.81 1.66 2.67
CA GLN A 102 -14.15 0.91 3.88
C GLN A 102 -13.49 1.57 5.09
N ALA A 103 -14.28 1.76 6.14
CA ALA A 103 -13.83 2.35 7.38
C ALA A 103 -13.91 1.36 8.53
N ARG A 104 -13.15 1.67 9.59
CA ARG A 104 -13.21 1.02 10.90
C ARG A 104 -13.40 2.07 11.98
N GLU A 105 -14.16 1.71 13.02
CA GLU A 105 -14.36 2.54 14.20
C GLU A 105 -13.05 2.85 14.92
N GLY A 106 -12.94 4.09 15.40
CA GLY A 106 -11.82 4.59 16.17
C GLY A 106 -10.68 5.15 15.31
N MET A 107 -9.67 5.61 16.00
CA MET A 107 -8.45 6.12 15.40
C MET A 107 -7.41 5.01 15.37
N ILE A 108 -6.94 4.67 14.18
CA ILE A 108 -5.94 3.62 13.96
C ILE A 108 -4.76 4.22 13.24
N ARG A 109 -3.58 4.07 13.85
CA ARG A 109 -2.33 4.49 13.24
C ARG A 109 -1.40 3.30 13.10
N GLU A 110 -0.93 3.07 11.88
CA GLU A 110 0.05 2.05 11.59
C GLU A 110 1.44 2.63 11.77
N ASN A 111 2.25 1.90 12.54
CA ASN A 111 3.64 2.17 12.83
C ASN A 111 4.48 1.04 12.25
N PRO A 112 5.74 1.26 11.82
CA PRO A 112 6.64 0.17 11.43
C PRO A 112 6.70 -0.95 12.47
N TYR A 113 6.64 -0.62 13.76
CA TYR A 113 6.81 -1.54 14.90
C TYR A 113 5.51 -1.96 15.57
N ALA A 114 4.40 -1.24 15.35
CA ALA A 114 3.13 -1.49 16.03
C ALA A 114 1.91 -1.06 15.21
N ILE A 115 0.74 -1.51 15.64
CA ILE A 115 -0.56 -0.92 15.29
C ILE A 115 -1.12 -0.29 16.56
N ILE A 116 -1.40 1.00 16.53
CA ILE A 116 -1.94 1.78 17.64
C ILE A 116 -3.41 2.06 17.35
N GLN A 117 -4.29 1.73 18.29
CA GLN A 117 -5.74 1.84 18.13
C GLN A 117 -6.33 2.54 19.36
N CYS A 118 -6.92 3.73 19.16
CA CYS A 118 -7.60 4.49 20.18
C CYS A 118 -9.09 4.56 19.89
N LEU A 119 -9.92 4.56 20.93
CA LEU A 119 -11.40 4.59 20.81
C LEU A 119 -11.95 3.49 19.90
N CYS A 120 -11.29 2.35 19.89
CA CYS A 120 -11.74 1.15 19.19
C CYS A 120 -12.49 0.22 20.14
N PRO A 121 -13.36 -0.67 19.63
CA PRO A 121 -14.10 -1.63 20.47
C PRO A 121 -13.20 -2.68 21.14
N GLU A 122 -11.98 -2.82 20.69
CA GLU A 122 -11.04 -3.79 21.21
C GLU A 122 -10.46 -3.38 22.57
N PRO A 123 -10.13 -4.35 23.47
CA PRO A 123 -9.56 -4.06 24.78
C PRO A 123 -8.23 -3.31 24.69
N GLN A 124 -8.03 -2.35 25.60
CA GLN A 124 -6.76 -1.63 25.78
C GLN A 124 -5.64 -2.59 26.22
N GLY A 125 -4.40 -2.14 26.09
CA GLY A 125 -3.23 -2.89 26.53
C GLY A 125 -2.22 -3.14 25.42
N VAL A 126 -1.15 -3.83 25.74
CA VAL A 126 -0.09 -4.23 24.81
C VAL A 126 -0.32 -5.67 24.38
N TYR A 127 -0.25 -5.89 23.08
CA TYR A 127 -0.48 -7.19 22.45
C TYR A 127 0.64 -7.48 21.46
N PHE A 128 0.80 -8.75 21.12
CA PHE A 128 1.78 -9.20 20.13
C PHE A 128 1.06 -9.71 18.87
N SER A 129 1.57 -9.34 17.70
CA SER A 129 1.13 -9.92 16.44
C SER A 129 1.43 -11.43 16.43
N ARG A 130 0.69 -12.19 15.61
CA ARG A 130 0.90 -13.64 15.48
C ARG A 130 2.36 -13.99 15.16
N ARG A 131 3.00 -13.24 14.27
CA ARG A 131 4.41 -13.46 13.90
C ARG A 131 5.38 -13.18 15.03
N LEU A 132 5.16 -12.11 15.80
CA LEU A 132 5.98 -11.82 16.97
C LEU A 132 5.82 -12.92 18.02
N LYS A 133 4.59 -13.40 18.26
CA LYS A 133 4.37 -14.53 19.16
C LYS A 133 5.14 -15.78 18.73
N GLN A 134 5.06 -16.15 17.46
CA GLN A 134 5.79 -17.28 16.90
C GLN A 134 7.31 -17.13 17.04
N ALA A 135 7.85 -15.94 16.83
CA ALA A 135 9.28 -15.68 16.99
C ALA A 135 9.75 -15.74 18.45
N LEU A 136 8.85 -15.56 19.41
CA LEU A 136 9.13 -15.59 20.86
C LEU A 136 8.77 -16.93 21.51
N GLU A 137 8.19 -17.92 20.79
CA GLU A 137 7.74 -19.20 21.37
C GLU A 137 8.89 -19.97 22.07
N ASP A 138 10.12 -19.84 21.55
CA ASP A 138 11.28 -20.56 22.06
C ASP A 138 12.37 -19.64 22.66
N GLN A 139 12.10 -18.32 22.79
CA GLN A 139 13.12 -17.34 23.22
C GLN A 139 12.53 -16.27 24.14
N THR A 140 13.21 -16.02 25.27
CA THR A 140 12.99 -14.80 26.06
C THR A 140 13.70 -13.63 25.37
N SER A 141 13.03 -12.50 25.24
CA SER A 141 13.62 -11.27 24.70
C SER A 141 13.54 -10.17 25.73
N PRO A 142 14.64 -9.89 26.47
CA PRO A 142 14.68 -8.81 27.46
C PRO A 142 14.30 -7.45 26.88
N ASP A 143 14.62 -7.20 25.60
CA ASP A 143 14.29 -5.96 24.91
C ASP A 143 12.77 -5.84 24.71
N ILE A 144 12.09 -6.90 24.25
CA ILE A 144 10.62 -6.92 24.11
C ILE A 144 9.93 -6.77 25.46
N ASP A 145 10.46 -7.37 26.53
CA ASP A 145 9.91 -7.22 27.89
C ASP A 145 10.07 -5.77 28.40
N SER A 146 11.19 -5.14 28.10
CA SER A 146 11.43 -3.72 28.41
C SER A 146 10.48 -2.81 27.62
N ILE A 147 10.37 -2.99 26.30
CA ILE A 147 9.44 -2.25 25.45
C ILE A 147 8.02 -2.42 25.97
N THR A 148 7.59 -3.64 26.26
CA THR A 148 6.23 -3.94 26.72
C THR A 148 5.89 -3.18 28.00
N ARG A 149 6.75 -3.21 29.03
CA ARG A 149 6.52 -2.47 30.29
C ARG A 149 6.35 -0.96 30.10
N HIS A 150 7.15 -0.34 29.23
CA HIS A 150 7.01 1.09 28.92
C HIS A 150 5.70 1.38 28.17
N LEU A 151 5.33 0.50 27.21
CA LEU A 151 4.12 0.67 26.43
C LEU A 151 2.84 0.37 27.21
N GLU A 152 2.87 -0.46 28.26
CA GLU A 152 1.73 -0.67 29.17
C GLU A 152 1.34 0.63 29.87
N THR A 153 2.31 1.38 30.37
CA THR A 153 2.07 2.69 30.98
C THR A 153 1.51 3.68 29.96
N LEU A 154 2.08 3.74 28.76
CA LEU A 154 1.60 4.59 27.67
C LEU A 154 0.18 4.19 27.23
N SER A 155 -0.06 2.91 27.02
CA SER A 155 -1.38 2.37 26.64
C SER A 155 -2.47 2.76 27.64
N ALA A 156 -2.19 2.65 28.95
CA ALA A 156 -3.13 3.02 29.99
C ALA A 156 -3.44 4.52 30.01
N SER A 157 -2.43 5.39 29.80
CA SER A 157 -2.60 6.84 29.83
C SER A 157 -3.47 7.37 28.68
N VAL A 158 -3.34 6.80 27.48
CA VAL A 158 -4.09 7.22 26.28
C VAL A 158 -5.25 6.29 25.93
N LYS A 159 -5.55 5.29 26.75
CA LYS A 159 -6.59 4.28 26.53
C LYS A 159 -6.47 3.61 25.16
N ALA A 160 -5.27 3.25 24.76
CA ALA A 160 -4.95 2.65 23.48
C ALA A 160 -4.76 1.13 23.57
N ARG A 161 -5.05 0.45 22.48
CA ARG A 161 -4.55 -0.90 22.19
C ARG A 161 -3.29 -0.74 21.33
N ILE A 162 -2.17 -1.29 21.77
CA ILE A 162 -0.91 -1.29 21.02
C ILE A 162 -0.56 -2.74 20.68
N THR A 163 -0.52 -3.07 19.37
CA THR A 163 -0.17 -4.41 18.93
C THR A 163 1.21 -4.38 18.28
N LEU A 164 2.22 -4.92 18.98
CA LEU A 164 3.60 -5.00 18.49
C LEU A 164 3.71 -5.95 17.29
N ARG A 165 4.48 -5.53 16.30
CA ARG A 165 4.83 -6.30 15.10
C ARG A 165 6.17 -7.02 15.32
N LEU A 166 6.49 -8.00 14.48
CA LEU A 166 7.78 -8.69 14.49
C LEU A 166 8.96 -7.71 14.38
N SER A 167 8.80 -6.63 13.64
CA SER A 167 9.79 -5.56 13.48
C SER A 167 10.25 -4.93 14.79
N ALA A 168 9.40 -4.88 15.80
CA ALA A 168 9.79 -4.37 17.11
C ALA A 168 10.86 -5.23 17.79
N HIS A 169 10.92 -6.53 17.49
CA HIS A 169 11.92 -7.45 18.00
C HIS A 169 13.29 -7.31 17.31
N LEU A 170 13.30 -6.74 16.10
CA LEU A 170 14.49 -6.61 15.26
C LEU A 170 15.10 -5.21 15.28
N ALA A 171 14.51 -4.28 16.04
CA ALA A 171 14.96 -2.89 16.16
C ALA A 171 15.40 -2.55 17.59
N ALA A 172 16.21 -1.51 17.73
CA ALA A 172 16.63 -1.03 19.04
C ALA A 172 15.43 -0.54 19.86
N PRO A 173 15.35 -0.86 21.18
CA PRO A 173 14.22 -0.50 22.03
C PRO A 173 13.88 0.99 22.01
N ASP A 174 14.86 1.86 22.10
CA ASP A 174 14.65 3.32 22.10
C ASP A 174 14.04 3.82 20.79
N GLN A 175 14.41 3.22 19.67
CA GLN A 175 13.83 3.52 18.36
C GLN A 175 12.37 3.09 18.28
N VAL A 176 12.03 1.90 18.78
CA VAL A 176 10.66 1.41 18.85
C VAL A 176 9.82 2.33 19.72
N LEU A 177 10.28 2.63 20.92
CA LEU A 177 9.55 3.46 21.90
C LEU A 177 9.34 4.90 21.40
N SER A 178 10.38 5.54 20.85
CA SER A 178 10.28 6.90 20.32
C SER A 178 9.33 6.98 19.12
N SER A 179 9.39 6.01 18.23
CA SER A 179 8.49 5.94 17.07
C SER A 179 7.03 5.74 17.47
N ILE A 180 6.75 4.82 18.40
CA ILE A 180 5.37 4.58 18.88
C ILE A 180 4.85 5.80 19.63
N LYS A 181 5.70 6.43 20.47
CA LYS A 181 5.32 7.65 21.21
C LYS A 181 4.93 8.79 20.26
N ALA A 182 5.70 9.04 19.23
CA ALA A 182 5.38 10.07 18.23
C ALA A 182 4.03 9.83 17.55
N ASP A 183 3.66 8.57 17.30
CA ASP A 183 2.35 8.24 16.72
C ASP A 183 1.20 8.38 17.73
N VAL A 184 1.45 8.11 19.01
CA VAL A 184 0.48 8.37 20.09
C VAL A 184 0.24 9.87 20.21
N ASP A 185 1.31 10.68 20.29
CA ASP A 185 1.23 12.14 20.36
C ASP A 185 0.42 12.71 19.16
N ALA A 186 0.64 12.18 17.95
CA ALA A 186 -0.13 12.56 16.76
C ALA A 186 -1.62 12.17 16.85
N LEU A 187 -1.96 11.05 17.50
CA LEU A 187 -3.36 10.67 17.74
C LEU A 187 -4.03 11.58 18.78
N ASP A 188 -3.30 12.03 19.79
CA ASP A 188 -3.80 13.01 20.76
C ASP A 188 -4.11 14.36 20.11
N GLU A 189 -3.29 14.81 19.16
CA GLU A 189 -3.59 16.01 18.35
C GLU A 189 -4.88 15.84 17.52
N VAL A 190 -5.09 14.67 16.92
CA VAL A 190 -6.33 14.35 16.20
C VAL A 190 -7.54 14.39 17.14
N MET A 191 -7.38 13.85 18.36
CA MET A 191 -8.41 13.89 19.39
C MET A 191 -8.78 15.32 19.78
N LEU A 192 -7.79 16.20 19.95
CA LEU A 192 -8.02 17.62 20.24
C LEU A 192 -8.80 18.29 19.11
N LYS A 193 -8.41 18.08 17.86
CA LYS A 193 -9.15 18.60 16.68
C LYS A 193 -10.60 18.08 16.61
N ALA A 194 -10.84 16.88 17.08
CA ALA A 194 -12.17 16.28 17.06
C ALA A 194 -13.13 16.87 18.10
N LYS A 195 -12.62 17.35 19.25
CA LYS A 195 -13.44 17.83 20.38
C LYS A 195 -14.39 18.97 20.01
N ASP A 196 -13.90 19.90 19.20
CA ASP A 196 -14.64 21.13 18.86
C ASP A 196 -15.35 21.03 17.50
N LYS A 197 -15.16 19.88 16.80
CA LYS A 197 -15.75 19.69 15.46
C LYS A 197 -17.16 19.08 15.56
N THR A 198 -18.14 19.78 15.02
CA THR A 198 -19.56 19.37 15.02
C THR A 198 -20.04 18.89 13.65
N THR A 199 -19.20 19.01 12.63
CA THR A 199 -19.49 18.63 11.24
C THR A 199 -18.56 17.49 10.79
N PRO A 200 -19.02 16.59 9.91
CA PRO A 200 -18.17 15.59 9.31
C PRO A 200 -16.98 16.20 8.55
N GLY A 201 -15.88 15.46 8.46
CA GLY A 201 -14.72 15.83 7.65
C GLY A 201 -13.43 15.21 8.13
N ALA A 202 -12.38 15.36 7.36
CA ALA A 202 -11.04 14.84 7.67
C ALA A 202 -10.46 15.52 8.92
N LEU A 203 -9.77 14.72 9.73
CA LEU A 203 -9.00 15.14 10.91
C LEU A 203 -7.51 14.91 10.72
N ALA A 204 -7.16 13.82 10.03
CA ALA A 204 -5.80 13.52 9.59
C ALA A 204 -5.83 12.87 8.20
N GLN A 205 -4.86 13.26 7.39
CA GLN A 205 -4.66 12.70 6.06
C GLN A 205 -4.09 11.28 6.12
N SER A 206 -4.18 10.57 5.01
CA SER A 206 -3.49 9.29 4.82
C SER A 206 -1.96 9.45 4.97
N PRO A 207 -1.24 8.35 5.27
CA PRO A 207 0.22 8.35 5.30
C PRO A 207 0.80 8.86 3.98
N ASP A 208 1.82 9.70 4.07
CA ASP A 208 2.62 10.13 2.92
C ASP A 208 3.52 8.98 2.39
N LEU A 209 4.21 9.23 1.27
CA LEU A 209 5.07 8.24 0.64
C LEU A 209 6.22 7.79 1.55
N GLN A 210 6.80 8.70 2.35
CA GLN A 210 7.87 8.38 3.28
C GLN A 210 7.37 7.43 4.38
N ARG A 211 6.18 7.70 4.90
CA ARG A 211 5.53 6.82 5.88
C ARG A 211 5.18 5.46 5.28
N LEU A 212 4.65 5.43 4.06
CA LEU A 212 4.36 4.18 3.36
C LEU A 212 5.64 3.36 3.12
N CYS A 213 6.75 4.02 2.78
CA CYS A 213 8.06 3.38 2.70
C CYS A 213 8.45 2.70 4.02
N SER A 214 8.38 3.42 5.13
CA SER A 214 8.74 2.90 6.45
C SER A 214 7.85 1.73 6.91
N LEU A 215 6.57 1.73 6.55
CA LEU A 215 5.65 0.63 6.82
C LEU A 215 5.94 -0.62 5.98
N THR A 216 6.50 -0.41 4.80
CA THR A 216 6.75 -1.46 3.81
C THR A 216 8.10 -2.15 4.03
N LEU A 217 9.09 -1.41 4.53
CA LEU A 217 10.46 -1.87 4.79
C LEU A 217 10.87 -1.68 6.27
N PRO A 218 10.13 -2.19 7.25
CA PRO A 218 10.34 -1.86 8.65
C PRO A 218 11.66 -2.37 9.24
N HIS A 219 12.29 -3.38 8.62
CA HIS A 219 13.47 -4.07 9.18
C HIS A 219 14.80 -3.55 8.61
N GLN A 220 14.77 -2.85 7.49
CA GLN A 220 15.96 -2.52 6.73
C GLN A 220 16.25 -1.03 6.71
N LEU A 221 15.32 -0.19 7.23
CA LEU A 221 15.34 1.25 7.05
C LEU A 221 15.42 2.15 8.30
N PRO A 222 16.04 1.79 9.42
CA PRO A 222 16.38 2.86 10.36
C PRO A 222 17.37 3.85 9.73
N ASN A 223 18.14 3.44 8.70
CA ASN A 223 19.19 4.22 8.07
C ASN A 223 19.18 4.18 6.53
N GLN A 224 18.13 3.66 5.88
CA GLN A 224 18.10 3.63 4.42
C GLN A 224 17.50 4.93 3.90
N GLU A 225 18.35 5.72 3.31
CA GLU A 225 17.99 6.98 2.65
C GLU A 225 17.09 6.68 1.45
N ILE A 226 15.93 7.34 1.36
CA ILE A 226 15.14 7.34 0.15
C ILE A 226 15.92 8.15 -0.88
N ILE A 227 16.29 7.54 -1.98
CA ILE A 227 16.94 8.24 -3.09
C ILE A 227 15.92 9.18 -3.72
N LYS A 228 16.13 10.48 -3.56
CA LYS A 228 15.33 11.50 -4.24
C LYS A 228 15.87 11.64 -5.66
N ASP A 229 15.06 11.28 -6.64
CA ASP A 229 15.43 11.19 -8.05
C ASP A 229 14.83 12.35 -8.84
N ASP A 230 15.44 13.52 -8.71
CA ASP A 230 14.96 14.75 -9.34
C ASP A 230 15.18 14.73 -10.88
N ASP A 231 16.18 14.03 -11.37
CA ASP A 231 16.56 13.96 -12.78
C ASP A 231 16.12 12.68 -13.52
N GLY A 232 15.57 11.71 -12.82
CA GLY A 232 15.07 10.45 -13.38
C GLY A 232 16.14 9.38 -13.62
N ILE A 233 17.38 9.61 -13.22
CA ILE A 233 18.50 8.70 -13.49
C ILE A 233 18.37 7.42 -12.67
N ALA A 234 18.14 7.53 -11.36
CA ALA A 234 18.03 6.35 -10.49
C ALA A 234 16.81 5.48 -10.86
N TRP A 235 15.71 6.11 -11.28
CA TRP A 235 14.50 5.43 -11.77
C TRP A 235 14.77 4.64 -13.04
N ALA A 236 15.52 5.24 -13.98
CA ALA A 236 15.91 4.60 -15.24
C ALA A 236 16.94 3.47 -15.03
N GLU A 237 17.97 3.68 -14.19
CA GLU A 237 18.97 2.66 -13.87
C GLU A 237 18.37 1.42 -13.22
N ALA A 238 17.37 1.61 -12.36
CA ALA A 238 16.61 0.51 -11.76
C ALA A 238 15.54 -0.08 -12.71
N SER A 239 15.39 0.42 -13.93
CA SER A 239 14.41 -0.04 -14.94
C SER A 239 12.98 -0.08 -14.40
N ILE A 240 12.59 0.90 -13.58
CA ILE A 240 11.30 0.86 -12.87
C ILE A 240 10.11 0.87 -13.81
N ASP A 241 10.13 1.72 -14.85
CA ASP A 241 8.99 1.80 -15.79
C ASP A 241 8.81 0.50 -16.58
N GLN A 242 9.90 -0.19 -16.96
CA GLN A 242 9.85 -1.50 -17.61
C GLN A 242 9.27 -2.58 -16.68
N GLN A 243 9.64 -2.55 -15.40
CA GLN A 243 9.09 -3.47 -14.41
C GLN A 243 7.59 -3.19 -14.12
N ILE A 244 7.18 -1.93 -14.14
CA ILE A 244 5.76 -1.54 -14.06
C ILE A 244 5.00 -2.04 -15.29
N GLU A 245 5.54 -1.85 -16.49
CA GLU A 245 4.92 -2.32 -17.73
C GLU A 245 4.75 -3.85 -17.74
N ALA A 246 5.79 -4.59 -17.32
CA ALA A 246 5.70 -6.04 -17.12
C ALA A 246 4.63 -6.43 -16.10
N ALA A 247 4.47 -5.66 -15.02
CA ALA A 247 3.42 -5.89 -14.03
C ALA A 247 2.01 -5.52 -14.52
N LEU A 248 1.87 -4.73 -15.55
CA LEU A 248 0.58 -4.44 -16.20
C LEU A 248 0.21 -5.48 -17.26
N SER A 249 1.18 -6.29 -17.72
CA SER A 249 0.90 -7.39 -18.65
C SER A 249 0.19 -8.55 -17.94
N PRO A 250 -0.79 -9.22 -18.57
CA PRO A 250 -1.39 -10.42 -18.01
C PRO A 250 -0.42 -11.62 -17.98
N SER A 251 0.65 -11.58 -18.76
CA SER A 251 1.64 -12.66 -18.88
C SER A 251 2.97 -12.22 -18.28
N LEU A 252 3.56 -13.06 -17.42
CA LEU A 252 4.88 -12.86 -16.82
C LEU A 252 5.77 -14.06 -17.18
N PRO A 253 6.85 -13.83 -17.97
CA PRO A 253 7.82 -14.88 -18.26
C PRO A 253 8.58 -15.32 -17.01
N LEU A 254 8.82 -16.62 -16.88
CA LEU A 254 9.67 -17.22 -15.88
C LEU A 254 11.08 -17.47 -16.44
N SER A 255 12.08 -17.59 -15.57
CA SER A 255 13.49 -17.75 -15.97
C SER A 255 13.75 -19.04 -16.78
N SER A 256 12.96 -20.07 -16.52
CA SER A 256 13.06 -21.35 -17.25
C SER A 256 12.43 -21.35 -18.65
N GLY A 257 11.73 -20.26 -19.03
CA GLY A 257 10.91 -20.19 -20.24
C GLY A 257 9.44 -20.53 -20.00
N GLY A 258 9.04 -20.85 -18.76
CA GLY A 258 7.63 -20.96 -18.38
C GLY A 258 6.93 -19.60 -18.32
N LEU A 259 5.63 -19.60 -18.11
CA LEU A 259 4.79 -18.40 -18.04
C LEU A 259 3.86 -18.44 -16.82
N LEU A 260 3.68 -17.29 -16.17
CA LEU A 260 2.58 -17.03 -15.24
C LEU A 260 1.54 -16.17 -15.96
N MET A 261 0.34 -16.70 -16.12
CA MET A 261 -0.82 -15.97 -16.64
C MET A 261 -1.64 -15.44 -15.47
N ILE A 262 -1.71 -14.11 -15.32
CA ILE A 262 -2.34 -13.44 -14.17
C ILE A 262 -3.54 -12.64 -14.68
N ASN A 263 -4.74 -13.16 -14.42
CA ASN A 263 -6.01 -12.54 -14.79
C ASN A 263 -6.76 -12.06 -13.56
N THR A 264 -7.35 -10.88 -13.62
CA THR A 264 -8.06 -10.26 -12.49
C THR A 264 -9.50 -9.89 -12.85
N PRO A 265 -10.34 -10.86 -13.25
CA PRO A 265 -11.75 -10.61 -13.52
C PRO A 265 -12.49 -10.17 -12.25
N PRO A 266 -13.70 -9.59 -12.39
CA PRO A 266 -14.54 -9.29 -11.23
C PRO A 266 -14.78 -10.54 -10.37
N GLY A 267 -14.51 -10.42 -9.05
CA GLY A 267 -14.80 -11.45 -8.06
C GLY A 267 -13.61 -12.26 -7.57
N ALA A 268 -12.69 -12.68 -8.42
CA ALA A 268 -11.49 -13.40 -8.00
C ALA A 268 -10.34 -13.22 -9.00
N ALA A 269 -9.10 -13.19 -8.54
CA ALA A 269 -7.96 -13.33 -9.43
C ALA A 269 -7.74 -14.80 -9.77
N VAL A 270 -7.39 -15.09 -11.01
CA VAL A 270 -7.07 -16.42 -11.50
C VAL A 270 -5.66 -16.40 -12.08
N ILE A 271 -4.83 -17.30 -11.59
CA ILE A 271 -3.42 -17.39 -11.97
C ILE A 271 -3.16 -18.80 -12.45
N ASP A 272 -2.57 -18.92 -13.64
CA ASP A 272 -2.24 -20.17 -14.27
C ASP A 272 -0.74 -20.25 -14.55
N GLY A 273 -0.15 -21.40 -14.27
CA GLY A 273 1.26 -21.69 -14.54
C GLY A 273 1.41 -22.57 -15.77
N ASP A 274 1.86 -21.97 -16.87
CA ASP A 274 2.12 -22.69 -18.13
C ASP A 274 3.62 -23.05 -18.26
N SER A 275 3.90 -24.28 -18.64
CA SER A 275 5.26 -24.73 -18.90
C SER A 275 5.89 -24.06 -20.12
N ALA A 276 5.07 -23.68 -21.12
CA ALA A 276 5.53 -23.06 -22.36
C ALA A 276 6.81 -23.70 -22.91
N ASP A 277 7.94 -22.96 -22.95
CA ASP A 277 9.25 -23.45 -23.40
C ASP A 277 10.12 -24.04 -22.26
N SER A 278 9.61 -24.10 -21.02
CA SER A 278 10.35 -24.64 -19.87
C SER A 278 10.54 -26.15 -20.00
N ARG A 279 11.74 -26.60 -19.64
CA ARG A 279 12.09 -28.03 -19.57
C ARG A 279 12.06 -28.57 -18.13
N LEU A 280 11.62 -27.74 -17.19
CA LEU A 280 11.51 -28.14 -15.80
C LEU A 280 10.41 -29.20 -15.61
N SER A 281 10.58 -30.05 -14.63
CA SER A 281 9.51 -30.93 -14.17
C SER A 281 8.35 -30.11 -13.58
N PRO A 282 7.13 -30.64 -13.48
CA PRO A 282 6.01 -29.96 -12.86
C PRO A 282 6.30 -29.41 -11.45
N SER A 283 7.03 -30.16 -10.62
CA SER A 283 7.44 -29.71 -9.29
C SER A 283 8.41 -28.52 -9.34
N GLU A 284 9.45 -28.62 -10.16
CA GLU A 284 10.45 -27.55 -10.30
C GLU A 284 9.81 -26.26 -10.82
N LEU A 285 8.91 -26.37 -11.81
CA LEU A 285 8.17 -25.23 -12.32
C LEU A 285 7.27 -24.61 -11.23
N ALA A 286 6.56 -25.43 -10.46
CA ALA A 286 5.75 -24.93 -9.35
C ALA A 286 6.57 -24.18 -8.30
N PHE A 287 7.78 -24.64 -7.98
CA PHE A 287 8.68 -23.94 -7.07
C PHE A 287 9.19 -22.61 -7.67
N GLU A 288 9.54 -22.60 -8.96
CA GLU A 288 9.96 -21.38 -9.65
C GLU A 288 8.87 -20.31 -9.64
N MET A 289 7.59 -20.70 -9.75
CA MET A 289 6.44 -19.78 -9.73
C MET A 289 6.29 -19.02 -8.42
N ILE A 290 6.67 -19.58 -7.26
CA ILE A 290 6.30 -19.08 -5.93
C ILE A 290 6.80 -17.65 -5.68
N THR A 291 8.08 -17.37 -5.89
CA THR A 291 8.65 -16.05 -5.62
C THR A 291 8.11 -14.97 -6.56
N PRO A 292 8.10 -15.18 -7.90
CA PRO A 292 7.47 -14.22 -8.81
C PRO A 292 5.99 -13.98 -8.49
N LEU A 293 5.25 -15.02 -8.15
CA LEU A 293 3.84 -14.93 -7.77
C LEU A 293 3.63 -14.06 -6.53
N ALA A 294 4.40 -14.28 -5.46
CA ALA A 294 4.32 -13.49 -4.23
C ALA A 294 4.61 -12.00 -4.51
N ILE A 295 5.61 -11.71 -5.34
CA ILE A 295 5.96 -10.35 -5.77
C ILE A 295 4.80 -9.73 -6.58
N GLN A 296 4.24 -10.46 -7.54
CA GLN A 296 3.17 -9.94 -8.39
C GLN A 296 1.86 -9.72 -7.63
N LEU A 297 1.51 -10.57 -6.67
CA LEU A 297 0.36 -10.35 -5.78
C LEU A 297 0.48 -9.00 -5.05
N ARG A 298 1.68 -8.67 -4.61
CA ARG A 298 1.99 -7.44 -3.88
C ARG A 298 2.08 -6.24 -4.82
N LEU A 299 2.90 -6.27 -5.86
CA LEU A 299 3.14 -5.18 -6.80
C LEU A 299 1.87 -4.78 -7.55
N ARG A 300 1.12 -5.75 -8.09
CA ARG A 300 -0.16 -5.51 -8.77
C ARG A 300 -1.30 -5.17 -7.80
N ARG A 301 -1.06 -5.27 -6.48
CA ARG A 301 -2.08 -5.09 -5.42
C ARG A 301 -3.29 -5.99 -5.61
N ILE A 302 -3.06 -7.23 -6.06
CA ILE A 302 -4.11 -8.23 -6.20
C ILE A 302 -4.68 -8.54 -4.81
N SER A 303 -6.00 -8.49 -4.68
CA SER A 303 -6.70 -8.62 -3.40
C SER A 303 -8.04 -9.34 -3.56
N GLY A 304 -8.57 -9.83 -2.45
CA GLY A 304 -9.72 -10.73 -2.43
C GLY A 304 -9.31 -12.16 -2.74
N PRO A 305 -10.25 -13.01 -3.15
CA PRO A 305 -10.00 -14.39 -3.49
C PRO A 305 -9.04 -14.53 -4.67
N VAL A 306 -8.05 -15.40 -4.52
CA VAL A 306 -7.09 -15.75 -5.58
C VAL A 306 -7.09 -17.28 -5.72
N VAL A 307 -7.21 -17.72 -6.95
CA VAL A 307 -7.14 -19.13 -7.35
C VAL A 307 -5.92 -19.30 -8.22
N ILE A 308 -5.07 -20.27 -7.87
CA ILE A 308 -3.83 -20.55 -8.58
C ILE A 308 -3.89 -21.99 -9.09
N ASP A 309 -3.70 -22.15 -10.38
CA ASP A 309 -3.50 -23.46 -11.02
C ASP A 309 -2.00 -23.69 -11.18
N PHE A 310 -1.45 -24.51 -10.28
CA PHE A 310 -0.07 -24.97 -10.38
C PHE A 310 0.02 -26.18 -11.28
N PRO A 311 1.17 -26.43 -11.91
CA PRO A 311 1.43 -27.72 -12.55
C PRO A 311 1.08 -28.89 -11.62
N ARG A 312 0.61 -30.00 -12.19
CA ARG A 312 0.12 -31.14 -11.41
C ARG A 312 1.23 -31.73 -10.52
N LEU A 313 0.99 -31.72 -9.21
CA LEU A 313 1.96 -32.12 -8.19
C LEU A 313 1.57 -33.42 -7.51
N HIS A 314 2.58 -34.18 -7.07
CA HIS A 314 2.41 -35.22 -6.07
C HIS A 314 2.25 -34.61 -4.67
N ARG A 315 1.61 -35.34 -3.75
CA ARG A 315 1.28 -34.84 -2.41
C ARG A 315 2.47 -34.25 -1.62
N PRO A 316 3.65 -34.89 -1.57
CA PRO A 316 4.81 -34.35 -0.85
C PRO A 316 5.27 -32.97 -1.42
N ASP A 317 5.22 -32.82 -2.75
CA ASP A 317 5.60 -31.57 -3.42
C ASP A 317 4.56 -30.49 -3.15
N ALA A 318 3.27 -30.84 -3.17
CA ALA A 318 2.18 -29.93 -2.85
C ALA A 318 2.29 -29.39 -1.41
N ASP A 319 2.64 -30.22 -0.42
CA ASP A 319 2.88 -29.78 0.96
C ASP A 319 4.10 -28.87 1.06
N SER A 320 5.15 -29.14 0.28
CA SER A 320 6.33 -28.27 0.19
C SER A 320 6.03 -26.94 -0.46
N VAL A 321 5.31 -26.90 -1.58
CA VAL A 321 4.85 -25.69 -2.24
C VAL A 321 4.03 -24.82 -1.27
N HIS A 322 3.13 -25.42 -0.48
CA HIS A 322 2.37 -24.67 0.53
C HIS A 322 3.28 -24.00 1.58
N ARG A 323 4.29 -24.70 2.07
CA ARG A 323 5.26 -24.14 3.04
C ARG A 323 6.06 -23.00 2.44
N TYR A 324 6.66 -23.19 1.25
CA TYR A 324 7.42 -22.14 0.58
C TYR A 324 6.56 -20.94 0.19
N MET A 325 5.29 -21.16 -0.20
CA MET A 325 4.36 -20.07 -0.43
C MET A 325 4.11 -19.24 0.84
N ALA A 326 3.97 -19.90 2.00
CA ALA A 326 3.82 -19.22 3.27
C ALA A 326 5.05 -18.36 3.62
N GLU A 327 6.24 -18.86 3.33
CA GLU A 327 7.51 -18.14 3.52
C GLU A 327 7.60 -16.93 2.55
N ALA A 328 7.31 -17.12 1.27
CA ALA A 328 7.40 -16.08 0.25
C ALA A 328 6.46 -14.90 0.53
N VAL A 329 5.19 -15.17 0.91
CA VAL A 329 4.23 -14.11 1.25
C VAL A 329 4.45 -13.51 2.64
N ALA A 330 5.33 -14.08 3.45
CA ALA A 330 5.62 -13.57 4.79
C ALA A 330 6.23 -12.15 4.77
N ALA A 331 6.92 -11.77 3.71
CA ALA A 331 7.48 -10.44 3.54
C ALA A 331 6.44 -9.37 3.12
N ASP A 332 5.21 -9.76 2.77
CA ASP A 332 4.14 -8.81 2.47
C ASP A 332 3.68 -8.11 3.77
N PRO A 333 3.66 -6.76 3.84
CA PRO A 333 3.11 -6.03 4.99
C PRO A 333 1.65 -6.37 5.28
N PHE A 334 0.91 -6.81 4.27
CA PHE A 334 -0.50 -7.22 4.31
C PHE A 334 -0.67 -8.63 3.76
N PRO A 335 -0.12 -9.64 4.46
CA PRO A 335 0.00 -10.99 3.93
C PRO A 335 -1.36 -11.60 3.66
N PRO A 336 -1.47 -12.42 2.61
CA PRO A 336 -2.67 -13.17 2.33
C PRO A 336 -2.92 -14.23 3.41
N HIS A 337 -4.20 -14.62 3.52
CA HIS A 337 -4.58 -15.83 4.22
C HIS A 337 -4.52 -17.01 3.24
N LEU A 338 -3.67 -17.99 3.52
CA LEU A 338 -3.50 -19.17 2.66
C LEU A 338 -4.49 -20.25 3.10
N TYR A 339 -5.43 -20.62 2.23
CA TYR A 339 -6.32 -21.75 2.46
C TYR A 339 -5.69 -23.08 2.02
N GLY A 340 -4.71 -23.01 1.10
CA GLY A 340 -4.04 -24.17 0.55
C GLY A 340 -4.80 -24.84 -0.58
N TRP A 341 -4.61 -26.16 -0.72
CA TRP A 341 -5.10 -26.96 -1.84
C TRP A 341 -6.58 -27.33 -1.70
N THR A 342 -7.33 -27.16 -2.75
CA THR A 342 -8.67 -27.68 -2.89
C THR A 342 -8.63 -29.18 -3.25
N LYS A 343 -9.76 -29.88 -3.13
CA LYS A 343 -9.88 -31.27 -3.59
C LYS A 343 -9.68 -31.42 -5.11
N GLY A 344 -9.90 -30.34 -5.87
CA GLY A 344 -9.71 -30.31 -7.32
C GLY A 344 -8.27 -30.03 -7.76
N GLY A 345 -7.34 -29.82 -6.82
CA GLY A 345 -5.94 -29.55 -7.12
C GLY A 345 -5.57 -28.08 -7.31
N LEU A 346 -6.53 -27.17 -7.16
CA LEU A 346 -6.26 -25.71 -7.21
C LEU A 346 -5.76 -25.23 -5.86
N TYR A 347 -4.83 -24.28 -5.87
CA TYR A 347 -4.38 -23.60 -4.65
C TYR A 347 -5.17 -22.30 -4.45
N THR A 348 -5.55 -22.01 -3.21
CA THR A 348 -6.41 -20.85 -2.91
C THR A 348 -5.86 -20.02 -1.77
N LEU A 349 -6.05 -18.71 -1.89
CA LEU A 349 -5.72 -17.73 -0.87
C LEU A 349 -6.69 -16.53 -0.94
N ASP A 350 -6.72 -15.71 0.12
CA ASP A 350 -7.44 -14.44 0.15
C ASP A 350 -6.51 -13.34 0.67
N ARG A 351 -6.32 -12.27 -0.11
CA ARG A 351 -5.47 -11.15 0.27
C ARG A 351 -6.34 -9.94 0.64
N PRO A 352 -6.13 -9.30 1.80
CA PRO A 352 -6.91 -8.14 2.20
C PRO A 352 -6.89 -7.03 1.15
N TYR A 353 -8.06 -6.49 0.82
CA TYR A 353 -8.17 -5.31 -0.01
C TYR A 353 -7.82 -4.06 0.80
N ARG A 354 -6.93 -3.23 0.24
CA ARG A 354 -6.53 -1.98 0.86
C ARG A 354 -6.44 -0.83 -0.16
N TRP A 355 -5.74 -1.03 -1.26
CA TRP A 355 -5.55 -0.07 -2.34
C TRP A 355 -6.11 -0.59 -3.64
N ARG A 356 -6.42 0.32 -4.54
CA ARG A 356 -6.75 -0.01 -5.94
C ARG A 356 -5.58 -0.75 -6.58
N ARG A 357 -5.89 -1.65 -7.50
CA ARG A 357 -4.89 -2.37 -8.28
C ARG A 357 -4.04 -1.42 -9.11
N LEU A 358 -2.82 -1.85 -9.43
CA LEU A 358 -1.87 -1.07 -10.21
C LEU A 358 -2.44 -0.72 -11.60
N ASP A 359 -3.13 -1.66 -12.25
CA ASP A 359 -3.79 -1.44 -13.56
C ASP A 359 -4.91 -0.39 -13.49
N GLN A 360 -5.63 -0.29 -12.38
CA GLN A 360 -6.65 0.75 -12.16
C GLN A 360 -6.05 2.13 -11.94
N LEU A 361 -4.87 2.19 -11.33
CA LEU A 361 -4.16 3.46 -11.08
C LEU A 361 -3.51 4.01 -12.36
N LEU A 362 -2.94 3.13 -13.19
CA LEU A 362 -2.13 3.48 -14.37
C LEU A 362 -2.84 3.21 -15.69
N GLY A 363 -4.03 2.59 -15.68
CA GLY A 363 -4.74 2.20 -16.90
C GLY A 363 -5.41 3.33 -17.69
N ASN A 364 -5.48 4.55 -17.14
CA ASN A 364 -6.00 5.71 -17.87
C ASN A 364 -4.93 6.27 -18.80
N LYS A 365 -4.98 5.92 -20.08
CA LYS A 365 -4.01 6.34 -21.10
C LYS A 365 -3.88 7.86 -21.22
N THR A 366 -4.99 8.59 -21.18
CA THR A 366 -5.01 10.07 -21.26
C THR A 366 -4.26 10.71 -20.10
N LYS A 367 -4.53 10.24 -18.87
CA LYS A 367 -3.81 10.67 -17.68
C LYS A 367 -2.33 10.30 -17.75
N THR A 368 -2.02 9.08 -18.15
CA THR A 368 -0.62 8.60 -18.27
C THR A 368 0.17 9.45 -19.26
N GLU A 369 -0.40 9.80 -20.41
CA GLU A 369 0.23 10.69 -21.39
C GLU A 369 0.53 12.06 -20.78
N ALA A 370 -0.47 12.69 -20.14
CA ALA A 370 -0.30 13.99 -19.49
C ALA A 370 0.79 13.96 -18.40
N ILE A 371 0.75 12.97 -17.52
CA ILE A 371 1.74 12.81 -16.44
C ILE A 371 3.15 12.57 -17.00
N THR A 372 3.27 11.79 -18.07
CA THR A 372 4.58 11.54 -18.72
C THR A 372 5.17 12.83 -19.30
N ALA A 373 4.35 13.63 -19.99
CA ALA A 373 4.82 14.92 -20.54
C ALA A 373 5.25 15.89 -19.42
N LEU A 374 4.48 15.98 -18.34
CA LEU A 374 4.82 16.80 -17.17
C LEU A 374 6.14 16.34 -16.52
N ARG A 375 6.32 15.02 -16.37
CA ARG A 375 7.52 14.44 -15.76
C ARG A 375 8.78 14.74 -16.57
N LEU A 376 8.73 14.58 -17.89
CA LEU A 376 9.84 14.93 -18.77
C LEU A 376 10.23 16.39 -18.62
N ALA A 377 9.25 17.30 -18.60
CA ALA A 377 9.50 18.72 -18.40
C ALA A 377 10.09 19.01 -17.00
N TRP A 378 9.59 18.33 -15.96
CA TRP A 378 10.16 18.44 -14.62
C TRP A 378 11.61 18.01 -14.57
N GLN A 379 11.93 16.82 -15.06
CA GLN A 379 13.30 16.31 -15.10
C GLN A 379 14.25 17.21 -15.89
N GLN A 380 13.80 17.74 -17.03
CA GLN A 380 14.58 18.72 -17.82
C GLN A 380 14.85 20.01 -17.02
N SER A 381 13.87 20.48 -16.25
CA SER A 381 14.02 21.69 -15.43
C SER A 381 14.99 21.53 -14.25
N GLN A 382 15.17 20.29 -13.76
CA GLN A 382 16.06 19.96 -12.63
C GLN A 382 17.48 19.61 -13.10
N GLY A 383 17.68 19.26 -14.38
CA GLY A 383 18.98 18.91 -14.95
C GLY A 383 19.94 20.10 -14.99
N LYS A 384 21.27 19.81 -15.02
CA LYS A 384 22.36 20.81 -15.07
C LYS A 384 22.38 21.73 -16.29
N GLY A 385 21.39 21.60 -17.20
CA GLY A 385 21.24 22.37 -18.44
C GLY A 385 20.00 23.26 -18.49
N GLY A 386 19.37 23.56 -17.36
CA GLY A 386 18.26 24.51 -17.33
C GLY A 386 18.72 25.90 -17.77
N ASP A 387 18.60 26.22 -19.07
CA ASP A 387 19.04 27.46 -19.70
C ASP A 387 18.27 28.71 -19.28
N GLY A 388 17.50 28.63 -18.16
CA GLY A 388 16.61 29.73 -17.74
C GLY A 388 15.50 30.04 -18.75
N LYS A 389 15.17 29.07 -19.63
CA LYS A 389 14.08 29.17 -20.60
C LYS A 389 12.83 28.43 -20.12
N PRO A 390 11.64 28.86 -20.53
CA PRO A 390 10.43 28.07 -20.33
C PRO A 390 10.59 26.66 -20.96
N CYS A 391 10.10 25.63 -20.26
CA CYS A 391 10.06 24.29 -20.85
C CYS A 391 8.82 24.13 -21.76
N ASP A 392 8.99 23.40 -22.85
CA ASP A 392 7.89 23.01 -23.73
C ASP A 392 7.27 21.71 -23.21
N ILE A 393 5.94 21.74 -23.00
CA ILE A 393 5.18 20.56 -22.58
C ILE A 393 4.19 20.19 -23.69
N ALA A 394 4.55 19.17 -24.44
CA ALA A 394 3.78 18.72 -25.60
C ALA A 394 2.95 17.48 -25.28
N MET A 395 1.67 17.49 -25.62
CA MET A 395 0.77 16.36 -25.44
C MET A 395 -0.44 16.45 -26.37
N GLY A 396 -1.14 15.33 -26.55
CA GLY A 396 -2.38 15.29 -27.32
C GLY A 396 -3.51 16.07 -26.68
N LYS A 397 -4.50 16.47 -27.50
CA LYS A 397 -5.66 17.28 -27.06
C LYS A 397 -6.41 16.68 -25.87
N SER A 398 -6.59 15.36 -25.84
CA SER A 398 -7.30 14.69 -24.73
C SER A 398 -6.54 14.80 -23.41
N ALA A 399 -5.21 14.66 -23.43
CA ALA A 399 -4.35 14.81 -22.26
C ALA A 399 -4.37 16.25 -21.74
N MET A 400 -4.36 17.24 -22.64
CA MET A 400 -4.50 18.66 -22.29
C MET A 400 -5.86 18.93 -21.64
N THR A 401 -6.96 18.43 -22.22
CA THR A 401 -8.29 18.57 -21.64
C THR A 401 -8.37 17.98 -20.23
N TRP A 402 -7.77 16.81 -20.02
CA TRP A 402 -7.70 16.21 -18.68
C TRP A 402 -6.96 17.12 -17.69
N LEU A 403 -5.83 17.72 -18.08
CA LEU A 403 -5.08 18.67 -17.23
C LEU A 403 -5.85 19.95 -16.92
N GLU A 404 -6.75 20.38 -17.80
CA GLU A 404 -7.58 21.56 -17.59
C GLU A 404 -8.78 21.28 -16.66
N THR A 405 -9.14 20.01 -16.50
CA THR A 405 -10.29 19.55 -15.71
C THR A 405 -9.87 18.77 -14.47
N GLU A 406 -9.88 17.45 -14.54
CA GLU A 406 -9.59 16.55 -13.41
C GLU A 406 -8.13 16.67 -12.94
N GLY A 407 -7.19 16.83 -13.87
CA GLY A 407 -5.75 16.96 -13.63
C GLY A 407 -5.29 18.35 -13.19
N ARG A 408 -6.21 19.32 -13.04
CA ARG A 408 -5.88 20.71 -12.68
C ARG A 408 -5.00 20.81 -11.43
N PRO A 409 -5.24 20.08 -10.32
CA PRO A 409 -4.38 20.16 -9.14
C PRO A 409 -2.92 19.75 -9.44
N VAL A 410 -2.72 18.76 -10.31
CA VAL A 410 -1.38 18.33 -10.73
C VAL A 410 -0.71 19.40 -11.59
N ARG A 411 -1.43 19.96 -12.58
CA ARG A 411 -0.94 21.03 -13.44
C ARG A 411 -0.52 22.26 -12.62
N ASP A 412 -1.39 22.68 -11.70
CA ASP A 412 -1.17 23.90 -10.91
C ASP A 412 0.03 23.71 -9.96
N ALA A 413 0.17 22.55 -9.31
CA ALA A 413 1.32 22.21 -8.48
C ALA A 413 2.63 22.19 -9.29
N MET A 414 2.61 21.58 -10.48
CA MET A 414 3.75 21.54 -11.38
C MET A 414 4.13 22.94 -11.87
N THR A 415 3.16 23.72 -12.33
CA THR A 415 3.40 25.08 -12.84
C THR A 415 3.98 26.00 -11.76
N ALA A 416 3.50 25.88 -10.52
CA ALA A 416 4.00 26.65 -9.39
C ALA A 416 5.45 26.32 -8.99
N ALA A 417 5.88 25.10 -9.26
CA ALA A 417 7.22 24.62 -8.92
C ALA A 417 8.27 24.86 -10.02
N LEU A 418 7.86 25.09 -11.25
CA LEU A 418 8.77 25.42 -12.35
C LEU A 418 9.34 26.82 -12.19
N PRO A 419 10.62 27.05 -12.54
CA PRO A 419 11.25 28.37 -12.45
C PRO A 419 10.62 29.41 -13.36
N LEU A 420 10.05 28.97 -14.49
CA LEU A 420 9.32 29.80 -15.45
C LEU A 420 8.03 29.09 -15.90
N PRO A 421 6.97 29.84 -16.25
CA PRO A 421 5.75 29.27 -16.81
C PRO A 421 6.08 28.42 -18.06
N PRO A 422 5.55 27.19 -18.18
CA PRO A 422 5.80 26.34 -19.33
C PRO A 422 5.03 26.81 -20.57
N HIS A 423 5.57 26.47 -21.75
CA HIS A 423 4.82 26.57 -23.00
C HIS A 423 4.03 25.27 -23.24
N TRP A 424 2.72 25.40 -23.33
CA TRP A 424 1.81 24.27 -23.59
C TRP A 424 1.64 24.06 -25.08
N ILE A 425 1.94 22.88 -25.58
CA ILE A 425 1.87 22.50 -26.98
C ILE A 425 0.87 21.35 -27.15
N ILE A 426 -0.15 21.53 -27.98
CA ILE A 426 -1.11 20.49 -28.34
C ILE A 426 -0.64 19.84 -29.64
N LEU A 427 -0.42 18.50 -29.60
CA LEU A 427 0.00 17.69 -30.74
C LEU A 427 -1.19 17.24 -31.60
#